data_a685c261e7acfef5c81f2513e437af5d
#
_entry.id   a685c261e7acfef5c81f2513e437af5d
#
_cell.length_a   1.000
_cell.length_b   1.000
_cell.length_c   1.000
_cell.angle_alpha   90.00
_cell.angle_beta   90.00
_cell.angle_gamma   90.00
#
_symmetry.space_group_name_H-M   'P 1'
#
loop_
_entity.id
_entity.type
_entity.pdbx_description
1 polymer ?
#
loop_
_entity_poly.entity_id
_entity_poly.type
_entity_poly.pdbx_seq_one_letter_code
_entity_poly.pdbx_strand_id
1 'polypeptide(L)'
;NYICTWLCADVKGEESIYPQTGEKSSGQKHQNIYWRCLVLFYATSKRFNKTQKHLLFTNVNVLPEVDGKSVQKMLDELGVEVIFTDFKYKTPKGYFNLFQNQFYEFSILEYIVKHNQNADDQYLIVDSDCIFTKPAAELFTEATANNGFISFEDACTTELVIHGLSRVDMKHLYEDLSGKPVNEIPGYHLGEFFLASVKNINTIFSDFLELWPELMRRYEAGLPKFNEEAQTLSYIYHKNGFKASPRTDLLKRIWTNPVFYRNVEKTDPEVTIWHLPSEKTYGLARLYQTLVNTMPDYGFSLSDEAYLKTVKSTLGIPYMPVSMRLEYYVVSYYRALRKRAKKIKFLPKAAL
;
A
#
# COMPACT_ATOMS: atom_id res chain seq x y z
N ASN A 1 -8.92 -9.04 16.32
CA ASN A 1 -7.95 -8.76 15.23
C ASN A 1 -8.70 -8.31 13.98
N TYR A 2 -8.19 -7.29 13.31
CA TYR A 2 -8.77 -6.65 12.13
C TYR A 2 -7.78 -6.72 10.97
N ILE A 3 -8.28 -6.97 9.77
CA ILE A 3 -7.51 -6.89 8.51
C ILE A 3 -8.15 -5.79 7.67
N CYS A 4 -7.37 -4.80 7.32
CA CYS A 4 -7.83 -3.56 6.71
C CYS A 4 -7.04 -3.24 5.45
N THR A 5 -7.72 -2.61 4.52
CA THR A 5 -7.09 -1.81 3.48
C THR A 5 -7.90 -0.55 3.26
N TRP A 6 -7.40 0.36 2.43
CA TRP A 6 -8.08 1.62 2.21
C TRP A 6 -8.04 2.08 0.75
N LEU A 7 -8.97 2.97 0.43
CA LEU A 7 -8.98 3.72 -0.81
C LEU A 7 -9.40 5.16 -0.53
N CYS A 8 -8.48 6.08 -0.74
CA CYS A 8 -8.75 7.51 -0.72
C CYS A 8 -8.76 8.04 -2.15
N ALA A 9 -9.92 8.49 -2.63
CA ALA A 9 -10.05 9.06 -3.95
C ALA A 9 -9.67 10.54 -3.94
N ASP A 10 -8.78 10.93 -4.87
CA ASP A 10 -8.48 12.33 -5.12
C ASP A 10 -9.60 12.99 -5.93
N VAL A 11 -9.86 14.27 -5.66
CA VAL A 11 -10.75 15.10 -6.46
C VAL A 11 -9.99 15.80 -7.59
N LYS A 12 -10.72 16.21 -8.62
CA LYS A 12 -10.13 16.92 -9.76
C LYS A 12 -9.47 18.24 -9.31
N GLY A 13 -8.20 18.41 -9.68
CA GLY A 13 -7.38 19.58 -9.31
C GLY A 13 -6.45 19.34 -8.12
N GLU A 14 -6.60 18.23 -7.44
CA GLU A 14 -5.79 17.82 -6.27
C GLU A 14 -5.09 16.48 -6.50
N GLU A 15 -4.92 16.11 -7.77
CA GLU A 15 -4.37 14.82 -8.16
C GLU A 15 -2.91 14.66 -7.75
N SER A 16 -2.62 13.49 -7.18
CA SER A 16 -1.26 13.00 -7.00
C SER A 16 -0.78 12.24 -8.24
N ILE A 17 0.53 12.06 -8.36
CA ILE A 17 1.14 11.26 -9.40
C ILE A 17 1.34 9.83 -8.90
N TYR A 18 0.80 8.88 -9.67
CA TYR A 18 0.98 7.44 -9.45
C TYR A 18 1.68 6.82 -10.65
N PRO A 19 3.01 6.63 -10.59
CA PRO A 19 3.79 6.15 -11.74
C PRO A 19 3.33 4.78 -12.27
N GLN A 20 2.80 3.92 -11.38
CA GLN A 20 2.41 2.55 -11.71
C GLN A 20 1.19 2.46 -12.63
N THR A 21 0.23 3.40 -12.52
CA THR A 21 -1.00 3.37 -13.32
C THR A 21 -0.89 4.18 -14.60
N GLY A 22 -0.09 5.25 -14.59
CA GLY A 22 0.05 6.18 -15.72
C GLY A 22 -1.22 6.98 -16.04
N GLU A 23 -2.22 6.98 -15.14
CA GLU A 23 -3.49 7.71 -15.27
C GLU A 23 -3.59 8.76 -14.14
N LYS A 24 -4.52 9.71 -14.27
CA LYS A 24 -4.78 10.71 -13.22
C LYS A 24 -5.52 10.06 -12.06
N SER A 25 -5.10 10.32 -10.83
CA SER A 25 -5.67 9.70 -9.62
C SER A 25 -7.15 10.05 -9.38
N SER A 26 -7.62 11.22 -9.82
CA SER A 26 -9.04 11.60 -9.79
C SER A 26 -9.89 10.93 -10.90
N GLY A 27 -9.26 10.25 -11.86
CA GLY A 27 -9.96 9.65 -13.00
C GLY A 27 -10.57 8.29 -12.68
N GLN A 28 -11.80 8.04 -13.17
CA GLN A 28 -12.50 6.76 -12.97
C GLN A 28 -11.66 5.54 -13.36
N LYS A 29 -10.87 5.65 -14.45
CA LYS A 29 -10.03 4.54 -14.90
C LYS A 29 -8.93 4.20 -13.89
N HIS A 30 -8.33 5.20 -13.25
CA HIS A 30 -7.36 5.01 -12.17
C HIS A 30 -8.05 4.36 -10.96
N GLN A 31 -9.15 4.95 -10.51
CA GLN A 31 -9.87 4.45 -9.34
C GLN A 31 -10.37 3.01 -9.55
N ASN A 32 -10.88 2.65 -10.73
CA ASN A 32 -11.29 1.28 -11.03
C ASN A 32 -10.14 0.26 -10.93
N ILE A 33 -8.89 0.65 -11.20
CA ILE A 33 -7.73 -0.23 -10.98
C ILE A 33 -7.61 -0.56 -9.50
N TYR A 34 -7.70 0.43 -8.63
CA TYR A 34 -7.60 0.23 -7.18
C TYR A 34 -8.81 -0.50 -6.61
N TRP A 35 -10.03 -0.23 -7.10
CA TRP A 35 -11.22 -0.99 -6.70
C TRP A 35 -11.11 -2.47 -7.03
N ARG A 36 -10.52 -2.85 -8.18
CA ARG A 36 -10.24 -4.25 -8.51
C ARG A 36 -9.21 -4.86 -7.55
N CYS A 37 -8.13 -4.16 -7.26
CA CYS A 37 -7.12 -4.60 -6.30
C CYS A 37 -7.76 -4.85 -4.94
N LEU A 38 -8.59 -3.91 -4.46
CA LEU A 38 -9.26 -3.96 -3.17
C LEU A 38 -10.21 -5.17 -3.04
N VAL A 39 -11.08 -5.42 -4.02
CA VAL A 39 -11.97 -6.60 -4.00
C VAL A 39 -11.15 -7.89 -4.03
N LEU A 40 -10.09 -7.94 -4.84
CA LEU A 40 -9.18 -9.07 -4.90
C LEU A 40 -8.44 -9.29 -3.57
N PHE A 41 -7.98 -8.20 -2.93
CA PHE A 41 -7.38 -8.23 -1.60
C PHE A 41 -8.30 -8.96 -0.61
N TYR A 42 -9.58 -8.55 -0.51
CA TYR A 42 -10.51 -9.17 0.41
C TYR A 42 -10.86 -10.61 0.01
N ALA A 43 -11.01 -10.92 -1.27
CA ALA A 43 -11.23 -12.28 -1.74
C ALA A 43 -10.09 -13.21 -1.31
N THR A 44 -8.84 -12.77 -1.49
CA THR A 44 -7.67 -13.57 -1.08
C THR A 44 -7.51 -13.65 0.44
N SER A 45 -7.77 -12.55 1.15
CA SER A 45 -7.69 -12.52 2.61
C SER A 45 -8.75 -13.40 3.26
N LYS A 46 -10.02 -13.28 2.86
CA LYS A 46 -11.14 -14.07 3.41
C LYS A 46 -10.99 -15.57 3.23
N ARG A 47 -10.26 -15.98 2.20
CA ARG A 47 -9.94 -17.40 2.02
C ARG A 47 -9.24 -18.00 3.25
N PHE A 48 -8.26 -17.28 3.80
CA PHE A 48 -7.39 -17.75 4.88
C PHE A 48 -7.75 -17.19 6.25
N ASN A 49 -8.41 -16.05 6.31
CA ASN A 49 -8.60 -15.25 7.53
C ASN A 49 -10.09 -15.06 7.85
N LYS A 50 -10.82 -16.19 7.98
CA LYS A 50 -12.29 -16.19 8.17
C LYS A 50 -12.74 -15.63 9.52
N THR A 51 -11.89 -15.68 10.54
CA THR A 51 -12.22 -15.26 11.91
C THR A 51 -11.88 -13.80 12.19
N GLN A 52 -11.04 -13.19 11.38
CA GLN A 52 -10.69 -11.77 11.49
C GLN A 52 -11.82 -10.90 10.92
N LYS A 53 -12.05 -9.76 11.53
CA LYS A 53 -12.91 -8.73 10.96
C LYS A 53 -12.18 -8.04 9.81
N HIS A 54 -12.89 -7.78 8.72
CA HIS A 54 -12.34 -7.10 7.55
C HIS A 54 -13.00 -5.74 7.40
N LEU A 55 -12.17 -4.68 7.36
CA LEU A 55 -12.64 -3.29 7.27
C LEU A 55 -12.03 -2.62 6.05
N LEU A 56 -12.88 -1.96 5.26
CA LEU A 56 -12.46 -1.02 4.23
C LEU A 56 -12.63 0.40 4.73
N PHE A 57 -11.54 1.18 4.72
CA PHE A 57 -11.62 2.62 4.95
C PHE A 57 -11.65 3.38 3.62
N THR A 58 -12.58 4.32 3.45
CA THR A 58 -12.67 5.12 2.23
C THR A 58 -13.33 6.47 2.46
N ASN A 59 -12.93 7.46 1.65
CA ASN A 59 -13.60 8.76 1.58
C ASN A 59 -14.68 8.82 0.46
N VAL A 60 -14.95 7.68 -0.20
CA VAL A 60 -15.93 7.57 -1.29
C VAL A 60 -17.27 7.13 -0.73
N ASN A 61 -18.21 8.08 -0.57
CA ASN A 61 -19.52 7.82 0.04
C ASN A 61 -20.45 6.90 -0.76
N VAL A 62 -20.27 6.80 -2.08
CA VAL A 62 -21.02 5.90 -2.96
C VAL A 62 -20.04 5.03 -3.72
N LEU A 63 -20.00 3.75 -3.37
CA LEU A 63 -19.09 2.82 -4.02
C LEU A 63 -19.50 2.58 -5.47
N PRO A 64 -18.53 2.53 -6.42
CA PRO A 64 -18.83 2.44 -7.84
C PRO A 64 -19.25 1.04 -8.28
N GLU A 65 -19.65 0.97 -9.54
CA GLU A 65 -19.62 -0.29 -10.29
C GLU A 65 -18.27 -0.44 -11.01
N VAL A 66 -17.74 -1.66 -10.97
CA VAL A 66 -16.51 -2.05 -11.66
C VAL A 66 -16.77 -3.29 -12.49
N ASP A 67 -16.49 -3.21 -13.79
CA ASP A 67 -16.75 -4.29 -14.75
C ASP A 67 -18.21 -4.81 -14.71
N GLY A 68 -19.18 -3.90 -14.51
CA GLY A 68 -20.60 -4.20 -14.43
C GLY A 68 -21.07 -4.86 -13.12
N LYS A 69 -20.22 -4.84 -12.08
CA LYS A 69 -20.54 -5.37 -10.74
C LYS A 69 -20.46 -4.25 -9.70
N SER A 70 -21.44 -4.21 -8.79
CA SER A 70 -21.42 -3.30 -7.65
C SER A 70 -20.32 -3.68 -6.67
N VAL A 71 -19.41 -2.74 -6.37
CA VAL A 71 -18.35 -2.93 -5.36
C VAL A 71 -18.97 -3.16 -3.99
N GLN A 72 -20.03 -2.40 -3.63
CA GLN A 72 -20.74 -2.60 -2.37
C GLN A 72 -21.22 -4.05 -2.23
N LYS A 73 -21.93 -4.57 -3.24
CA LYS A 73 -22.43 -5.94 -3.20
C LYS A 73 -21.32 -6.97 -3.05
N MET A 74 -20.20 -6.81 -3.78
CA MET A 74 -19.05 -7.73 -3.66
C MET A 74 -18.45 -7.71 -2.26
N LEU A 75 -18.35 -6.54 -1.62
CA LEU A 75 -17.83 -6.41 -0.26
C LEU A 75 -18.78 -7.01 0.77
N ASP A 76 -20.10 -6.83 0.60
CA ASP A 76 -21.12 -7.43 1.46
C ASP A 76 -21.06 -8.97 1.38
N GLU A 77 -20.94 -9.55 0.17
CA GLU A 77 -20.77 -10.98 -0.06
C GLU A 77 -19.48 -11.53 0.58
N LEU A 78 -18.42 -10.73 0.62
CA LEU A 78 -17.15 -11.07 1.28
C LEU A 78 -17.19 -10.80 2.79
N GLY A 79 -18.28 -10.24 3.34
CA GLY A 79 -18.39 -9.89 4.76
C GLY A 79 -17.36 -8.85 5.18
N VAL A 80 -17.20 -7.80 4.37
CA VAL A 80 -16.32 -6.66 4.62
C VAL A 80 -17.17 -5.48 5.08
N GLU A 81 -16.85 -4.91 6.22
CA GLU A 81 -17.47 -3.68 6.71
C GLU A 81 -16.81 -2.45 6.07
N VAL A 82 -17.61 -1.56 5.50
CA VAL A 82 -17.13 -0.33 4.88
C VAL A 82 -17.24 0.84 5.85
N ILE A 83 -16.12 1.47 6.14
CA ILE A 83 -16.01 2.62 7.04
C ILE A 83 -15.75 3.87 6.21
N PHE A 84 -16.70 4.80 6.23
CA PHE A 84 -16.54 6.09 5.58
C PHE A 84 -15.79 7.05 6.50
N THR A 85 -14.65 7.54 6.04
CA THR A 85 -13.77 8.41 6.83
C THR A 85 -13.26 9.56 5.95
N ASP A 86 -13.40 10.79 6.44
CA ASP A 86 -12.90 11.97 5.73
C ASP A 86 -11.38 11.99 5.67
N PHE A 87 -10.81 12.53 4.59
CA PHE A 87 -9.39 12.80 4.49
C PHE A 87 -9.04 14.07 5.26
N LYS A 88 -8.82 13.95 6.56
CA LYS A 88 -8.60 15.06 7.47
C LYS A 88 -7.19 15.66 7.37
N TYR A 89 -6.16 14.80 7.30
CA TYR A 89 -4.75 15.21 7.31
C TYR A 89 -4.21 15.37 5.89
N LYS A 90 -4.92 16.18 5.10
CA LYS A 90 -4.57 16.42 3.71
C LYS A 90 -3.44 17.43 3.61
N THR A 91 -2.37 17.05 2.92
CA THR A 91 -1.25 17.95 2.67
C THR A 91 -1.63 19.05 1.66
N PRO A 92 -1.08 20.27 1.80
CA PRO A 92 -1.30 21.34 0.84
C PRO A 92 -0.80 20.97 -0.57
N LYS A 93 -1.40 21.56 -1.58
CA LYS A 93 -0.94 21.40 -2.97
C LYS A 93 0.52 21.84 -3.11
N GLY A 94 1.36 20.96 -3.67
CA GLY A 94 2.79 21.21 -3.82
C GLY A 94 3.63 20.78 -2.61
N TYR A 95 3.01 20.21 -1.60
CA TYR A 95 3.73 19.62 -0.46
C TYR A 95 4.74 18.57 -0.91
N PHE A 96 4.29 17.64 -1.73
CA PHE A 96 5.07 16.70 -2.51
C PHE A 96 4.28 16.31 -3.75
N ASN A 97 4.95 15.84 -4.83
CA ASN A 97 4.24 15.59 -6.09
C ASN A 97 3.76 14.13 -6.27
N LEU A 98 4.08 13.24 -5.32
CA LEU A 98 3.77 11.81 -5.39
C LEU A 98 2.99 11.41 -4.15
N PHE A 99 2.03 10.50 -4.30
CA PHE A 99 1.39 9.75 -3.20
C PHE A 99 0.82 10.62 -2.05
N GLN A 100 0.35 11.84 -2.32
CA GLN A 100 -0.12 12.75 -1.25
C GLN A 100 -1.31 12.22 -0.46
N ASN A 101 -2.14 11.36 -1.07
CA ASN A 101 -3.29 10.77 -0.38
C ASN A 101 -2.90 9.64 0.60
N GLN A 102 -1.64 9.22 0.68
CA GLN A 102 -1.19 8.25 1.68
C GLN A 102 -1.28 8.79 3.11
N PHE A 103 -1.23 10.10 3.32
CA PHE A 103 -1.55 10.71 4.63
C PHE A 103 -2.99 10.42 5.10
N TYR A 104 -3.85 9.84 4.26
CA TYR A 104 -5.17 9.34 4.65
C TYR A 104 -5.08 8.27 5.75
N GLU A 105 -3.98 7.54 5.83
CA GLU A 105 -3.75 6.54 6.86
C GLU A 105 -3.87 7.13 8.28
N PHE A 106 -3.42 8.37 8.50
CA PHE A 106 -3.61 9.04 9.80
C PHE A 106 -5.07 9.36 10.12
N SER A 107 -5.93 9.53 9.12
CA SER A 107 -7.38 9.64 9.34
C SER A 107 -7.99 8.29 9.75
N ILE A 108 -7.43 7.18 9.26
CA ILE A 108 -7.79 5.83 9.69
C ILE A 108 -7.35 5.60 11.14
N LEU A 109 -6.12 5.95 11.49
CA LEU A 109 -5.64 5.84 12.88
C LEU A 109 -6.51 6.66 13.84
N GLU A 110 -6.90 7.88 13.46
CA GLU A 110 -7.84 8.70 14.23
C GLU A 110 -9.19 7.99 14.45
N TYR A 111 -9.73 7.38 13.39
CA TYR A 111 -10.99 6.63 13.49
C TYR A 111 -10.85 5.48 14.49
N ILE A 112 -9.79 4.68 14.39
CA ILE A 112 -9.54 3.54 15.29
C ILE A 112 -9.46 3.99 16.75
N VAL A 113 -8.67 5.03 17.03
CA VAL A 113 -8.52 5.60 18.39
C VAL A 113 -9.85 6.05 18.97
N LYS A 114 -10.72 6.63 18.15
CA LYS A 114 -12.02 7.15 18.60
C LYS A 114 -13.07 6.06 18.83
N HIS A 115 -13.03 4.98 18.05
CA HIS A 115 -14.12 4.00 18.01
C HIS A 115 -13.78 2.63 18.62
N ASN A 116 -12.51 2.34 18.91
CA ASN A 116 -12.11 1.11 19.57
C ASN A 116 -11.39 1.41 20.89
N GLN A 117 -11.97 0.94 22.01
CA GLN A 117 -11.44 1.13 23.36
C GLN A 117 -10.69 -0.11 23.88
N ASN A 118 -10.68 -1.22 23.14
CA ASN A 118 -9.95 -2.42 23.55
C ASN A 118 -8.47 -2.28 23.16
N ALA A 119 -7.63 -2.02 24.15
CA ALA A 119 -6.20 -1.74 23.97
C ALA A 119 -5.43 -2.87 23.25
N ASP A 120 -5.90 -4.12 23.39
CA ASP A 120 -5.24 -5.32 22.85
C ASP A 120 -5.72 -5.69 21.45
N ASP A 121 -6.77 -5.07 20.94
CA ASP A 121 -7.20 -5.29 19.57
C ASP A 121 -6.12 -4.83 18.59
N GLN A 122 -5.83 -5.67 17.61
CA GLN A 122 -4.76 -5.44 16.62
C GLN A 122 -5.35 -5.15 15.25
N TYR A 123 -4.78 -4.16 14.58
CA TYR A 123 -5.14 -3.73 13.23
C TYR A 123 -3.98 -3.96 12.26
N LEU A 124 -4.19 -4.84 11.29
CA LEU A 124 -3.32 -5.02 10.13
C LEU A 124 -3.87 -4.17 9.00
N ILE A 125 -3.18 -3.10 8.66
CA ILE A 125 -3.52 -2.21 7.53
C ILE A 125 -2.45 -2.43 6.47
N VAL A 126 -2.85 -2.80 5.26
CA VAL A 126 -1.93 -3.05 4.14
C VAL A 126 -2.48 -2.46 2.84
N ASP A 127 -1.58 -2.19 1.90
CA ASP A 127 -1.94 -1.69 0.58
C ASP A 127 -2.88 -2.65 -0.17
N SER A 128 -3.79 -2.09 -0.96
CA SER A 128 -4.81 -2.86 -1.69
C SER A 128 -4.25 -3.77 -2.80
N ASP A 129 -3.00 -3.58 -3.21
CA ASP A 129 -2.29 -4.46 -4.15
C ASP A 129 -1.47 -5.57 -3.46
N CYS A 130 -1.83 -5.86 -2.22
CA CYS A 130 -1.41 -7.06 -1.51
C CYS A 130 -2.38 -8.23 -1.75
N ILE A 131 -1.84 -9.45 -1.74
CA ILE A 131 -2.62 -10.68 -1.73
C ILE A 131 -2.13 -11.64 -0.65
N PHE A 132 -3.05 -12.44 -0.12
CA PHE A 132 -2.73 -13.47 0.87
C PHE A 132 -2.52 -14.82 0.20
N THR A 133 -1.45 -15.50 0.61
CA THR A 133 -1.12 -16.86 0.20
C THR A 133 -1.24 -17.86 1.35
N LYS A 134 -1.31 -17.36 2.58
CA LYS A 134 -1.40 -18.09 3.84
C LYS A 134 -2.23 -17.32 4.88
N PRO A 135 -2.63 -17.95 6.00
CA PRO A 135 -3.26 -17.26 7.12
C PRO A 135 -2.35 -16.18 7.74
N ALA A 136 -2.92 -15.04 8.11
CA ALA A 136 -2.22 -13.94 8.79
C ALA A 136 -2.01 -14.18 10.31
N ALA A 137 -2.37 -15.34 10.83
CA ALA A 137 -2.31 -15.63 12.27
C ALA A 137 -0.91 -15.42 12.86
N GLU A 138 0.14 -15.77 12.12
CA GLU A 138 1.52 -15.57 12.56
C GLU A 138 1.89 -14.09 12.69
N LEU A 139 1.36 -13.21 11.83
CA LEU A 139 1.57 -11.76 11.94
C LEU A 139 1.04 -11.22 13.27
N PHE A 140 -0.18 -11.60 13.64
CA PHE A 140 -0.78 -11.20 14.91
C PHE A 140 -0.07 -11.78 16.12
N THR A 141 0.43 -13.02 16.02
CA THR A 141 1.24 -13.66 17.06
C THR A 141 2.56 -12.94 17.23
N GLU A 142 3.25 -12.64 16.15
CA GLU A 142 4.50 -11.86 16.13
C GLU A 142 4.30 -10.47 16.73
N ALA A 143 3.22 -9.77 16.35
CA ALA A 143 2.89 -8.47 16.93
C ALA A 143 2.68 -8.57 18.46
N THR A 144 1.95 -9.58 18.93
CA THR A 144 1.76 -9.80 20.36
C THR A 144 3.08 -10.02 21.09
N ALA A 145 3.98 -10.84 20.52
CA ALA A 145 5.31 -11.10 21.07
C ALA A 145 6.20 -9.83 21.11
N ASN A 146 5.96 -8.88 20.19
CA ASN A 146 6.65 -7.60 20.10
C ASN A 146 5.83 -6.43 20.71
N ASN A 147 5.18 -6.67 21.83
CA ASN A 147 4.39 -5.66 22.56
C ASN A 147 3.30 -4.98 21.72
N GLY A 148 2.68 -5.72 20.79
CA GLY A 148 1.56 -5.24 20.00
C GLY A 148 1.96 -4.42 18.77
N PHE A 149 3.18 -4.56 18.26
CA PHE A 149 3.65 -3.83 17.08
C PHE A 149 4.59 -4.66 16.22
N ILE A 150 4.41 -4.63 14.92
CA ILE A 150 5.42 -5.01 13.93
C ILE A 150 5.38 -4.10 12.70
N SER A 151 6.53 -3.95 12.07
CA SER A 151 6.72 -3.30 10.78
C SER A 151 7.85 -4.01 10.03
N PHE A 152 8.09 -3.62 8.80
CA PHE A 152 9.21 -4.13 7.99
C PHE A 152 10.01 -2.97 7.44
N GLU A 153 11.33 -3.13 7.35
CA GLU A 153 12.22 -2.13 6.76
C GLU A 153 12.53 -2.44 5.30
N ASP A 154 12.70 -1.39 4.51
CA ASP A 154 13.27 -1.50 3.17
C ASP A 154 14.77 -1.77 3.27
N ALA A 155 15.26 -2.79 2.57
CA ALA A 155 16.68 -3.15 2.51
C ALA A 155 17.52 -2.19 1.62
N CYS A 156 17.07 -0.95 1.44
CA CYS A 156 17.75 0.04 0.62
C CYS A 156 19.05 0.54 1.27
N THR A 157 19.99 1.02 0.44
CA THR A 157 21.20 1.69 0.94
C THR A 157 20.85 3.00 1.63
N THR A 158 21.74 3.48 2.49
CA THR A 158 21.53 4.69 3.29
C THR A 158 21.43 5.96 2.45
N GLU A 159 22.05 5.97 1.28
CA GLU A 159 22.13 7.09 0.34
C GLU A 159 21.04 7.08 -0.72
N LEU A 160 20.28 5.96 -0.86
CA LEU A 160 19.21 5.88 -1.83
C LEU A 160 18.10 6.88 -1.49
N VAL A 161 17.80 7.77 -2.43
CA VAL A 161 16.72 8.74 -2.28
C VAL A 161 15.39 8.07 -2.61
N ILE A 162 14.53 7.93 -1.61
CA ILE A 162 13.16 7.42 -1.74
C ILE A 162 12.22 8.60 -1.44
N HIS A 163 11.35 8.92 -2.38
CA HIS A 163 10.37 10.02 -2.26
C HIS A 163 11.00 11.34 -1.74
N GLY A 164 12.18 11.67 -2.28
CA GLY A 164 12.86 12.93 -2.04
C GLY A 164 13.75 13.01 -0.79
N LEU A 165 13.85 11.95 -0.01
CA LEU A 165 14.77 11.85 1.13
C LEU A 165 15.55 10.54 1.09
N SER A 166 16.82 10.59 1.44
CA SER A 166 17.63 9.43 1.81
C SER A 166 17.50 9.14 3.31
N ARG A 167 17.96 7.97 3.76
CA ARG A 167 18.01 7.65 5.20
C ARG A 167 18.97 8.58 5.95
N VAL A 168 19.99 9.11 5.27
CA VAL A 168 20.90 10.12 5.82
C VAL A 168 20.12 11.45 6.02
N ASP A 169 19.32 11.89 5.03
CA ASP A 169 18.47 13.07 5.17
C ASP A 169 17.45 12.90 6.30
N MET A 170 16.85 11.71 6.41
CA MET A 170 15.94 11.40 7.52
C MET A 170 16.63 11.49 8.87
N LYS A 171 17.88 11.02 9.01
CA LYS A 171 18.66 11.17 10.25
C LYS A 171 18.77 12.63 10.66
N HIS A 172 19.14 13.50 9.74
CA HIS A 172 19.24 14.94 10.01
C HIS A 172 17.89 15.57 10.41
N LEU A 173 16.80 15.14 9.76
CA LEU A 173 15.46 15.57 10.15
C LEU A 173 15.08 15.08 11.56
N TYR A 174 15.45 13.85 11.94
CA TYR A 174 15.20 13.32 13.29
C TYR A 174 15.94 14.11 14.34
N GLU A 175 17.21 14.44 14.09
CA GLU A 175 18.02 15.29 14.98
C GLU A 175 17.40 16.68 15.14
N ASP A 176 16.97 17.26 14.04
CA ASP A 176 16.37 18.59 13.99
C ASP A 176 15.01 18.66 14.72
N LEU A 177 14.17 17.67 14.52
CA LEU A 177 12.84 17.56 15.14
C LEU A 177 12.90 17.21 16.64
N SER A 178 13.83 16.35 17.03
CA SER A 178 13.96 15.91 18.42
C SER A 178 14.85 16.80 19.29
N GLY A 179 15.70 17.64 18.66
CA GLY A 179 16.73 18.41 19.33
C GLY A 179 17.84 17.55 19.96
N LYS A 180 17.96 16.28 19.54
CA LYS A 180 18.91 15.30 20.09
C LYS A 180 19.68 14.64 18.96
N PRO A 181 20.98 14.29 19.19
CA PRO A 181 21.74 13.54 18.22
C PRO A 181 21.17 12.13 18.05
N VAL A 182 21.18 11.62 16.81
CA VAL A 182 20.80 10.26 16.44
C VAL A 182 22.08 9.48 16.11
N ASN A 183 22.42 8.50 16.90
CA ASN A 183 23.71 7.81 16.79
C ASN A 183 23.81 6.93 15.54
N GLU A 184 22.70 6.33 15.11
CA GLU A 184 22.64 5.43 13.96
C GLU A 184 21.76 6.00 12.85
N ILE A 185 22.01 5.61 11.61
CA ILE A 185 21.11 5.95 10.49
C ILE A 185 19.83 5.15 10.66
N PRO A 186 18.67 5.80 10.78
CA PRO A 186 17.40 5.13 11.05
C PRO A 186 17.00 4.20 9.90
N GLY A 187 16.21 3.18 10.20
CA GLY A 187 15.54 2.36 9.22
C GLY A 187 14.49 3.17 8.45
N TYR A 188 14.20 2.74 7.22
CA TYR A 188 13.05 3.21 6.45
C TYR A 188 11.99 2.11 6.47
N HIS A 189 10.91 2.36 7.18
CA HIS A 189 9.82 1.38 7.30
C HIS A 189 8.90 1.44 6.09
N LEU A 190 8.45 0.26 5.64
CA LEU A 190 7.60 0.12 4.46
C LEU A 190 6.21 0.69 4.72
N GLY A 191 5.75 1.62 3.86
CA GLY A 191 4.42 2.25 3.98
C GLY A 191 3.25 1.32 3.62
N GLU A 192 3.51 0.26 2.86
CA GLU A 192 2.48 -0.72 2.49
C GLU A 192 2.02 -1.64 3.60
N PHE A 193 2.59 -1.52 4.80
CA PHE A 193 2.32 -2.42 5.92
C PHE A 193 2.33 -1.68 7.26
N PHE A 194 1.25 -1.80 7.99
CA PHE A 194 1.10 -1.34 9.35
C PHE A 194 0.39 -2.41 10.18
N LEU A 195 0.98 -2.85 11.29
CA LEU A 195 0.31 -3.73 12.26
C LEU A 195 0.60 -3.27 13.66
N ALA A 196 -0.44 -2.81 14.34
CA ALA A 196 -0.32 -2.36 15.73
C ALA A 196 -1.57 -2.68 16.55
N SER A 197 -1.38 -2.82 17.87
CA SER A 197 -2.47 -2.82 18.83
C SER A 197 -3.07 -1.42 19.00
N VAL A 198 -4.33 -1.32 19.42
CA VAL A 198 -4.99 -0.02 19.70
C VAL A 198 -4.17 0.81 20.66
N LYS A 199 -3.54 0.20 21.67
CA LYS A 199 -2.60 0.87 22.59
C LYS A 199 -1.49 1.59 21.82
N ASN A 200 -0.83 0.90 20.90
CA ASN A 200 0.28 1.47 20.11
C ASN A 200 -0.23 2.46 19.06
N ILE A 201 -1.40 2.21 18.46
CA ILE A 201 -2.06 3.17 17.56
C ILE A 201 -2.32 4.50 18.27
N ASN A 202 -2.79 4.48 19.53
CA ASN A 202 -2.96 5.70 20.33
C ASN A 202 -1.63 6.46 20.48
N THR A 203 -0.53 5.77 20.78
CA THR A 203 0.79 6.39 20.91
C THR A 203 1.25 6.99 19.59
N ILE A 204 1.17 6.21 18.51
CA ILE A 204 1.58 6.64 17.15
C ILE A 204 0.77 7.85 16.69
N PHE A 205 -0.55 7.80 16.89
CA PHE A 205 -1.44 8.88 16.49
C PHE A 205 -1.25 10.14 17.33
N SER A 206 -1.01 10.02 18.66
CA SER A 206 -0.68 11.16 19.52
C SER A 206 0.61 11.86 19.04
N ASP A 207 1.66 11.11 18.77
CA ASP A 207 2.92 11.65 18.24
C ASP A 207 2.74 12.30 16.85
N PHE A 208 1.88 11.72 16.01
CA PHE A 208 1.53 12.34 14.75
C PHE A 208 0.83 13.69 14.95
N LEU A 209 -0.11 13.80 15.89
CA LEU A 209 -0.80 15.05 16.17
C LEU A 209 0.15 16.15 16.65
N GLU A 210 1.20 15.81 17.41
CA GLU A 210 2.26 16.74 17.81
C GLU A 210 3.13 17.15 16.60
N LEU A 211 3.44 16.21 15.72
CA LEU A 211 4.33 16.41 14.57
C LEU A 211 3.65 17.16 13.42
N TRP A 212 2.36 16.91 13.18
CA TRP A 212 1.65 17.45 12.01
C TRP A 212 1.73 18.96 11.82
N PRO A 213 1.50 19.83 12.86
CA PRO A 213 1.67 21.27 12.73
C PRO A 213 3.11 21.67 12.36
N GLU A 214 4.10 20.95 12.86
CA GLU A 214 5.51 21.22 12.54
C GLU A 214 5.83 20.87 11.07
N LEU A 215 5.29 19.78 10.53
CA LEU A 215 5.44 19.45 9.12
C LEU A 215 4.82 20.54 8.22
N MET A 216 3.66 21.08 8.60
CA MET A 216 3.02 22.19 7.86
C MET A 216 3.83 23.47 7.95
N ARG A 217 4.31 23.84 9.13
CA ARG A 217 5.20 25.00 9.33
C ARG A 217 6.47 24.88 8.49
N ARG A 218 7.09 23.71 8.46
CA ARG A 218 8.30 23.46 7.64
C ARG A 218 8.01 23.60 6.15
N TYR A 219 6.87 23.10 5.69
CA TYR A 219 6.45 23.27 4.31
C TYR A 219 6.30 24.75 3.94
N GLU A 220 5.60 25.55 4.75
CA GLU A 220 5.39 26.99 4.55
C GLU A 220 6.71 27.77 4.57
N ALA A 221 7.65 27.37 5.41
CA ALA A 221 8.97 27.95 5.52
C ALA A 221 9.99 27.47 4.47
N GLY A 222 9.62 26.50 3.59
CA GLY A 222 10.53 25.89 2.62
C GLY A 222 11.65 25.07 3.25
N LEU A 223 11.47 24.58 4.47
CA LEU A 223 12.43 23.76 5.22
C LEU A 223 12.30 22.28 4.86
N PRO A 224 13.36 21.48 5.07
CA PRO A 224 13.29 20.03 4.95
C PRO A 224 12.19 19.44 5.85
N LYS A 225 11.43 18.47 5.33
CA LYS A 225 10.32 17.81 6.01
C LYS A 225 10.12 16.39 5.47
N PHE A 226 9.34 15.59 6.16
CA PHE A 226 8.88 14.31 5.59
C PHE A 226 7.89 14.57 4.46
N ASN A 227 8.04 13.84 3.36
CA ASN A 227 7.28 14.04 2.13
C ASN A 227 6.07 13.10 2.02
N GLU A 228 6.08 12.01 2.78
CA GLU A 228 5.04 10.97 2.75
C GLU A 228 4.81 10.36 4.14
N GLU A 229 3.78 9.52 4.25
CA GLU A 229 3.37 8.89 5.51
C GLU A 229 4.43 7.89 6.02
N ALA A 230 5.06 7.09 5.15
CA ALA A 230 6.06 6.10 5.55
C ALA A 230 7.28 6.74 6.23
N GLN A 231 7.74 7.89 5.73
CA GLN A 231 8.81 8.67 6.35
C GLN A 231 8.37 9.23 7.71
N THR A 232 7.14 9.70 7.80
CA THR A 232 6.53 10.23 9.02
C THR A 232 6.38 9.14 10.07
N LEU A 233 5.85 7.98 9.69
CA LEU A 233 5.72 6.80 10.54
C LEU A 233 7.08 6.27 11.00
N SER A 234 8.07 6.22 10.10
CA SER A 234 9.44 5.80 10.44
C SER A 234 10.05 6.66 11.55
N TYR A 235 9.82 7.98 11.53
CA TYR A 235 10.23 8.88 12.60
C TYR A 235 9.52 8.57 13.92
N ILE A 236 8.20 8.38 13.88
CA ILE A 236 7.38 8.07 15.06
C ILE A 236 7.81 6.73 15.66
N TYR A 237 8.09 5.72 14.81
CA TYR A 237 8.59 4.42 15.27
C TYR A 237 9.95 4.54 15.94
N HIS A 238 10.87 5.31 15.35
CA HIS A 238 12.17 5.58 15.95
C HIS A 238 12.04 6.30 17.31
N LYS A 239 11.16 7.35 17.40
CA LYS A 239 10.90 8.09 18.64
C LYS A 239 10.44 7.17 19.77
N ASN A 240 9.63 6.15 19.45
CA ASN A 240 9.06 5.21 20.43
C ASN A 240 9.89 3.94 20.63
N GLY A 241 11.01 3.78 19.93
CA GLY A 241 11.83 2.58 20.01
C GLY A 241 11.17 1.33 19.41
N PHE A 242 10.16 1.49 18.55
CA PHE A 242 9.58 0.40 17.77
C PHE A 242 10.59 -0.13 16.76
N LYS A 243 10.67 -1.46 16.64
CA LYS A 243 11.61 -2.12 15.75
C LYS A 243 10.90 -2.90 14.67
N ALA A 244 11.54 -2.97 13.50
CA ALA A 244 11.08 -3.83 12.43
C ALA A 244 11.26 -5.31 12.79
N SER A 245 10.35 -6.15 12.29
CA SER A 245 10.48 -7.59 12.37
C SER A 245 11.60 -8.08 11.45
N PRO A 246 12.45 -9.01 11.91
CA PRO A 246 13.46 -9.64 11.06
C PRO A 246 12.86 -10.73 10.13
N ARG A 247 11.57 -11.03 10.25
CA ARG A 247 10.86 -12.07 9.51
C ARG A 247 10.63 -11.68 8.06
N THR A 248 11.27 -12.38 7.13
CA THR A 248 11.13 -12.14 5.67
C THR A 248 10.07 -12.99 5.00
N ASP A 249 9.50 -13.93 5.73
CA ASP A 249 8.46 -14.86 5.28
C ASP A 249 7.02 -14.36 5.53
N LEU A 250 6.86 -13.24 6.23
CA LEU A 250 5.55 -12.69 6.55
C LEU A 250 5.05 -11.71 5.48
N LEU A 251 5.93 -10.85 4.97
CA LEU A 251 5.62 -9.89 3.92
C LEU A 251 6.81 -9.75 2.98
N LYS A 252 6.55 -9.66 1.68
CA LYS A 252 7.56 -9.28 0.69
C LYS A 252 6.97 -8.40 -0.40
N ARG A 253 7.67 -7.29 -0.69
CA ARG A 253 7.44 -6.48 -1.88
C ARG A 253 8.06 -7.17 -3.09
N ILE A 254 7.21 -7.72 -3.97
CA ILE A 254 7.63 -8.50 -5.12
C ILE A 254 7.44 -7.69 -6.39
N TRP A 255 8.55 -7.39 -7.03
CA TRP A 255 8.58 -6.80 -8.36
C TRP A 255 8.70 -7.93 -9.39
N THR A 256 7.74 -8.06 -10.24
CA THR A 256 7.59 -9.16 -11.20
C THR A 256 8.01 -8.80 -12.61
N ASN A 257 8.20 -7.50 -12.89
CA ASN A 257 8.40 -7.00 -14.24
C ASN A 257 9.79 -7.37 -14.80
N PRO A 258 9.90 -8.25 -15.79
CA PRO A 258 11.18 -8.73 -16.32
C PRO A 258 11.91 -7.68 -17.17
N VAL A 259 11.24 -6.58 -17.52
CA VAL A 259 11.79 -5.51 -18.37
C VAL A 259 12.49 -4.43 -17.57
N PHE A 260 11.90 -4.07 -16.40
CA PHE A 260 12.40 -2.96 -15.58
C PHE A 260 13.12 -3.45 -14.34
N TYR A 261 12.43 -4.24 -13.52
CA TYR A 261 12.99 -4.78 -12.28
C TYR A 261 12.22 -6.04 -11.86
N ARG A 262 12.95 -7.07 -11.44
CA ARG A 262 12.41 -8.32 -10.94
C ARG A 262 13.26 -8.85 -9.80
N ASN A 263 12.65 -9.01 -8.63
CA ASN A 263 13.28 -9.57 -7.43
C ASN A 263 12.65 -10.89 -6.96
N VAL A 264 11.95 -11.57 -7.88
CA VAL A 264 11.27 -12.85 -7.57
C VAL A 264 12.29 -13.94 -7.28
N GLU A 265 12.10 -14.63 -6.16
CA GLU A 265 12.93 -15.73 -5.68
C GLU A 265 12.16 -17.05 -5.59
N LYS A 266 12.88 -18.16 -5.48
CA LYS A 266 12.28 -19.50 -5.37
C LYS A 266 11.49 -19.69 -4.07
N THR A 267 11.84 -18.95 -3.03
CA THR A 267 11.22 -18.98 -1.70
C THR A 267 9.96 -18.12 -1.58
N ASP A 268 9.69 -17.23 -2.54
CA ASP A 268 8.51 -16.34 -2.50
C ASP A 268 7.17 -17.06 -2.32
N PRO A 269 6.95 -18.28 -2.86
CA PRO A 269 5.75 -19.06 -2.56
C PRO A 269 5.48 -19.33 -1.08
N GLU A 270 6.49 -19.19 -0.23
CA GLU A 270 6.38 -19.40 1.21
C GLU A 270 6.03 -18.11 2.00
N VAL A 271 6.04 -16.94 1.35
CA VAL A 271 5.72 -15.66 1.98
C VAL A 271 4.20 -15.52 2.16
N THR A 272 3.76 -15.03 3.32
CA THR A 272 2.34 -14.95 3.70
C THR A 272 1.57 -13.88 2.92
N ILE A 273 2.16 -12.68 2.79
CA ILE A 273 1.56 -11.57 2.04
C ILE A 273 2.51 -11.13 0.94
N TRP A 274 2.03 -11.12 -0.29
CA TRP A 274 2.74 -10.56 -1.44
C TRP A 274 2.23 -9.17 -1.74
N HIS A 275 3.08 -8.15 -1.62
CA HIS A 275 2.81 -6.82 -2.14
C HIS A 275 3.32 -6.71 -3.59
N LEU A 276 2.45 -6.36 -4.52
CA LEU A 276 2.64 -6.51 -5.97
C LEU A 276 2.47 -5.17 -6.72
N PRO A 277 3.29 -4.14 -6.46
CA PRO A 277 3.05 -2.78 -6.96
C PRO A 277 3.05 -2.66 -8.48
N SER A 278 3.81 -3.52 -9.20
CA SER A 278 3.85 -3.52 -10.66
C SER A 278 2.69 -4.27 -11.34
N GLU A 279 1.89 -5.04 -10.58
CA GLU A 279 0.88 -5.95 -11.10
C GLU A 279 -0.54 -5.39 -11.15
N LYS A 280 -0.78 -4.20 -10.60
CA LYS A 280 -2.10 -3.54 -10.52
C LYS A 280 -2.88 -3.58 -11.85
N THR A 281 -2.20 -3.29 -12.95
CA THR A 281 -2.81 -3.23 -14.30
C THR A 281 -2.51 -4.45 -15.16
N TYR A 282 -1.92 -5.50 -14.59
CA TYR A 282 -1.47 -6.68 -15.30
C TYR A 282 -1.85 -7.98 -14.60
N GLY A 283 -1.03 -8.52 -13.74
CA GLY A 283 -1.27 -9.82 -13.08
C GLY A 283 -2.43 -9.78 -12.10
N LEU A 284 -2.54 -8.71 -11.27
CA LEU A 284 -3.69 -8.55 -10.36
C LEU A 284 -4.99 -8.34 -11.13
N ALA A 285 -4.96 -7.60 -12.25
CA ALA A 285 -6.14 -7.46 -13.10
C ALA A 285 -6.60 -8.80 -13.69
N ARG A 286 -5.67 -9.68 -14.09
CA ARG A 286 -5.98 -11.04 -14.56
C ARG A 286 -6.50 -11.93 -13.44
N LEU A 287 -5.87 -11.84 -12.28
CA LEU A 287 -6.30 -12.62 -11.12
C LEU A 287 -7.71 -12.22 -10.68
N TYR A 288 -8.02 -10.90 -10.73
CA TYR A 288 -9.36 -10.39 -10.51
C TYR A 288 -10.37 -10.97 -11.53
N GLN A 289 -10.03 -10.99 -12.82
CA GLN A 289 -10.90 -11.60 -13.83
C GLN A 289 -11.14 -13.08 -13.53
N THR A 290 -10.13 -13.82 -13.13
CA THR A 290 -10.24 -15.25 -12.84
C THR A 290 -11.05 -15.50 -11.57
N LEU A 291 -10.67 -14.91 -10.45
CA LEU A 291 -11.25 -15.24 -9.14
C LEU A 291 -12.55 -14.49 -8.86
N VAL A 292 -12.70 -13.23 -9.34
CA VAL A 292 -13.84 -12.40 -8.99
C VAL A 292 -14.90 -12.36 -10.10
N ASN A 293 -14.48 -12.26 -11.35
CA ASN A 293 -15.43 -12.15 -12.45
C ASN A 293 -15.91 -13.50 -12.97
N THR A 294 -15.03 -14.50 -13.05
CA THR A 294 -15.38 -15.81 -13.62
C THR A 294 -15.92 -16.79 -12.58
N MET A 295 -15.42 -16.74 -11.33
CA MET A 295 -15.87 -17.64 -10.26
C MET A 295 -16.92 -16.96 -9.38
N PRO A 296 -18.12 -17.56 -9.22
CA PRO A 296 -19.22 -16.93 -8.47
C PRO A 296 -18.95 -16.85 -6.95
N ASP A 297 -18.00 -17.65 -6.46
CA ASP A 297 -17.63 -17.78 -5.05
C ASP A 297 -16.23 -17.23 -4.75
N TYR A 298 -15.69 -16.35 -5.58
CA TYR A 298 -14.36 -15.77 -5.42
C TYR A 298 -13.23 -16.82 -5.36
N GLY A 299 -13.47 -18.02 -5.88
CA GLY A 299 -12.54 -19.16 -5.86
C GLY A 299 -12.50 -19.90 -4.51
N PHE A 300 -13.46 -19.69 -3.61
CA PHE A 300 -13.49 -20.37 -2.30
C PHE A 300 -13.71 -21.88 -2.42
N SER A 301 -14.31 -22.35 -3.50
CA SER A 301 -14.47 -23.80 -3.80
C SER A 301 -13.17 -24.47 -4.23
N LEU A 302 -12.16 -23.73 -4.66
CA LEU A 302 -10.86 -24.30 -5.00
C LEU A 302 -10.18 -24.89 -3.75
N SER A 303 -9.47 -26.02 -3.91
CA SER A 303 -8.51 -26.44 -2.88
C SER A 303 -7.38 -25.40 -2.74
N ASP A 304 -6.69 -25.39 -1.60
CA ASP A 304 -5.58 -24.45 -1.39
C ASP A 304 -4.46 -24.63 -2.43
N GLU A 305 -4.19 -25.87 -2.82
CA GLU A 305 -3.23 -26.19 -3.89
C GLU A 305 -3.67 -25.59 -5.24
N ALA A 306 -4.94 -25.78 -5.63
CA ALA A 306 -5.48 -25.25 -6.89
C ALA A 306 -5.50 -23.72 -6.89
N TYR A 307 -5.88 -23.11 -5.78
CA TYR A 307 -5.82 -21.66 -5.60
C TYR A 307 -4.39 -21.13 -5.74
N LEU A 308 -3.44 -21.67 -4.97
CA LEU A 308 -2.03 -21.25 -5.03
C LEU A 308 -1.41 -21.50 -6.41
N LYS A 309 -1.77 -22.57 -7.09
CA LYS A 309 -1.36 -22.82 -8.49
C LYS A 309 -1.87 -21.72 -9.42
N THR A 310 -3.14 -21.33 -9.28
CA THR A 310 -3.76 -20.25 -10.07
C THR A 310 -3.04 -18.91 -9.82
N VAL A 311 -2.84 -18.55 -8.56
CA VAL A 311 -2.15 -17.32 -8.16
C VAL A 311 -0.72 -17.28 -8.71
N LYS A 312 0.06 -18.32 -8.44
CA LYS A 312 1.46 -18.47 -8.87
C LYS A 312 1.61 -18.38 -10.39
N SER A 313 0.76 -19.10 -11.14
CA SER A 313 0.83 -19.12 -12.61
C SER A 313 0.42 -17.76 -13.22
N THR A 314 -0.59 -17.10 -12.66
CA THR A 314 -1.07 -15.79 -13.14
C THR A 314 -0.06 -14.68 -12.89
N LEU A 315 0.70 -14.74 -11.80
CA LEU A 315 1.70 -13.74 -11.41
C LEU A 315 3.13 -14.10 -11.84
N GLY A 316 3.34 -15.32 -12.36
CA GLY A 316 4.67 -15.79 -12.76
C GLY A 316 5.64 -15.93 -11.58
N ILE A 317 5.16 -16.38 -10.42
CA ILE A 317 5.91 -16.57 -9.18
C ILE A 317 5.92 -18.06 -8.82
N PRO A 318 7.09 -18.69 -8.60
CA PRO A 318 8.44 -18.12 -8.76
C PRO A 318 8.92 -18.11 -10.21
N TYR A 319 8.26 -18.84 -11.11
CA TYR A 319 8.69 -19.00 -12.50
C TYR A 319 7.71 -18.33 -13.47
N MET A 320 8.24 -17.46 -14.31
CA MET A 320 7.47 -16.80 -15.35
C MET A 320 7.50 -17.61 -16.66
N PRO A 321 6.33 -18.02 -17.19
CA PRO A 321 6.24 -18.64 -18.52
C PRO A 321 6.81 -17.73 -19.61
N VAL A 322 7.40 -18.34 -20.67
CA VAL A 322 8.00 -17.58 -21.78
C VAL A 322 6.96 -16.69 -22.47
N SER A 323 5.74 -17.19 -22.66
CA SER A 323 4.62 -16.41 -23.22
C SER A 323 4.33 -15.15 -22.44
N MET A 324 4.27 -15.24 -21.11
CA MET A 324 4.06 -14.10 -20.23
C MET A 324 5.23 -13.11 -20.28
N ARG A 325 6.47 -13.60 -20.37
CA ARG A 325 7.66 -12.75 -20.53
C ARG A 325 7.59 -11.94 -21.83
N LEU A 326 7.27 -12.59 -22.95
CA LEU A 326 7.11 -11.93 -24.25
C LEU A 326 6.02 -10.85 -24.21
N GLU A 327 4.89 -11.15 -23.57
CA GLU A 327 3.80 -10.21 -23.42
C GLU A 327 4.23 -8.96 -22.62
N TYR A 328 5.00 -9.12 -21.54
CA TYR A 328 5.57 -7.97 -20.79
C TYR A 328 6.45 -7.08 -21.68
N TYR A 329 7.29 -7.66 -22.53
CA TYR A 329 8.10 -6.90 -23.47
C TYR A 329 7.24 -6.09 -24.46
N VAL A 330 6.22 -6.73 -25.05
CA VAL A 330 5.30 -6.07 -25.99
C VAL A 330 4.54 -4.94 -25.33
N VAL A 331 3.95 -5.18 -24.15
CA VAL A 331 3.20 -4.17 -23.40
C VAL A 331 4.10 -3.02 -22.94
N SER A 332 5.30 -3.31 -22.48
CA SER A 332 6.26 -2.27 -22.03
C SER A 332 6.72 -1.42 -23.21
N TYR A 333 6.99 -2.02 -24.36
CA TYR A 333 7.33 -1.31 -25.59
C TYR A 333 6.18 -0.41 -26.06
N TYR A 334 4.96 -0.92 -26.08
CA TYR A 334 3.77 -0.14 -26.43
C TYR A 334 3.55 1.05 -25.47
N ARG A 335 3.70 0.85 -24.16
CA ARG A 335 3.62 1.92 -23.17
C ARG A 335 4.68 3.00 -23.39
N ALA A 336 5.92 2.59 -23.71
CA ALA A 336 7.02 3.51 -24.03
C ALA A 336 6.73 4.36 -25.27
N LEU A 337 6.21 3.73 -26.34
CA LEU A 337 5.79 4.44 -27.57
C LEU A 337 4.66 5.44 -27.28
N ARG A 338 3.63 5.03 -26.53
CA ARG A 338 2.52 5.92 -26.13
C ARG A 338 3.00 7.11 -25.31
N LYS A 339 3.95 6.91 -24.40
CA LYS A 339 4.57 7.98 -23.60
C LYS A 339 5.34 8.99 -24.48
N ARG A 340 6.08 8.49 -25.47
CA ARG A 340 6.78 9.33 -26.46
C ARG A 340 5.81 10.12 -27.34
N ALA A 341 4.77 9.50 -27.86
CA ALA A 341 3.74 10.15 -28.66
C ALA A 341 3.00 11.26 -27.89
N LYS A 342 2.71 11.04 -26.59
CA LYS A 342 2.14 12.10 -25.74
C LYS A 342 3.11 13.29 -25.57
N LYS A 343 4.42 13.06 -25.40
CA LYS A 343 5.42 14.14 -25.30
C LYS A 343 5.50 14.97 -26.60
N ILE A 344 5.42 14.33 -27.76
CA ILE A 344 5.46 15.03 -29.07
C ILE A 344 4.23 15.94 -29.25
N LYS A 345 3.05 15.53 -28.78
CA LYS A 345 1.83 16.36 -28.84
C LYS A 345 1.86 17.60 -27.93
N PHE A 346 2.79 17.68 -26.99
CA PHE A 346 2.97 18.83 -26.07
C PHE A 346 4.14 19.74 -26.47
N LEU A 347 4.85 19.46 -27.57
CA LEU A 347 5.82 20.41 -28.10
C LEU A 347 5.05 21.56 -28.77
N PRO A 348 5.36 22.84 -28.44
CA PRO A 348 4.73 23.97 -29.09
C PRO A 348 4.99 23.93 -30.60
N LYS A 349 3.96 24.23 -31.40
CA LYS A 349 4.01 24.28 -32.88
C LYS A 349 5.01 25.33 -33.44
N ALA A 350 5.84 25.94 -32.63
CA ALA A 350 6.80 26.99 -33.00
C ALA A 350 8.23 26.48 -33.26
N ALA A 351 8.42 25.16 -33.48
CA ALA A 351 9.73 24.57 -33.77
C ALA A 351 9.70 23.68 -35.04
N LEU A 352 8.89 24.05 -36.06
CA LEU A 352 8.94 23.50 -37.41
C LEU A 352 9.12 24.66 -38.39
#